data_158693b29aa2d3287ef332cdda1ca8b8
#
_entry.id   158693b29aa2d3287ef332cdda1ca8b8
#
_cell.length_a   1.000
_cell.length_b   1.000
_cell.length_c   1.000
_cell.angle_alpha   90.00
_cell.angle_beta   90.00
_cell.angle_gamma   90.00
#
_symmetry.space_group_name_H-M   'P 1'
#
loop_
_entity.id
_entity.type
_entity.pdbx_description
1 polymer ?
#
loop_
_entity_poly.entity_id
_entity_poly.type
_entity_poly.pdbx_seq_one_letter_code
_entity_poly.pdbx_strand_id
1 'polypeptide(L)'
;MAGIKILKLNVGDDGKVASVVVNMGKPELEASKVPVDVNALVEYKAAYRNTYKNDAKLCPLAVKALDNVENAVINEAILVDGKSYDITGVSMGNPHDIVYLDNDIDITKFDIEKVGPYFENHKAFPERINTEFVQVLDRKTLNMRVWERGSGETFACGTGTCATVVATVLNGMCDSKDVTVHLLGGDLKITWDEESGDVYMEGPAATVFTGEIEL
;
A
#
# COMPACT_ATOMS: atom_id res chain seq x y z
N MET A 1 13.84 -7.56 9.63
CA MET A 1 13.11 -8.24 10.74
C MET A 1 11.91 -7.38 11.10
N ALA A 2 10.72 -7.98 11.15
CA ALA A 2 9.56 -7.31 11.70
C ALA A 2 9.81 -7.07 13.20
N GLY A 3 9.79 -5.80 13.64
CA GLY A 3 9.95 -5.43 15.05
C GLY A 3 8.75 -5.86 15.91
N ILE A 4 8.76 -5.47 17.20
CA ILE A 4 7.63 -5.67 18.10
C ILE A 4 6.43 -4.89 17.55
N LYS A 5 5.28 -5.54 17.41
CA LYS A 5 4.02 -4.92 17.01
C LYS A 5 3.12 -4.76 18.25
N ILE A 6 2.51 -3.58 18.37
CA ILE A 6 1.53 -3.28 19.42
C ILE A 6 0.15 -3.60 18.85
N LEU A 7 -0.58 -4.46 19.57
CA LEU A 7 -1.91 -4.91 19.18
C LEU A 7 -2.96 -4.37 20.15
N LYS A 8 -4.09 -3.92 19.62
CA LYS A 8 -5.31 -3.67 20.37
C LYS A 8 -6.35 -4.71 19.95
N LEU A 9 -6.81 -5.50 20.91
CA LEU A 9 -7.81 -6.54 20.68
C LEU A 9 -9.21 -5.97 20.90
N ASN A 10 -10.10 -6.14 19.94
CA ASN A 10 -11.51 -5.84 20.09
C ASN A 10 -12.24 -7.15 20.38
N VAL A 11 -12.74 -7.28 21.61
CA VAL A 11 -13.42 -8.51 22.09
C VAL A 11 -14.92 -8.35 21.89
N GLY A 12 -15.55 -9.34 21.28
CA GLY A 12 -16.99 -9.40 21.11
C GLY A 12 -17.75 -9.80 22.38
N ASP A 13 -19.08 -9.76 22.32
CA ASP A 13 -19.97 -10.13 23.43
C ASP A 13 -19.83 -11.60 23.86
N ASP A 14 -19.34 -12.46 22.98
CA ASP A 14 -19.06 -13.88 23.24
C ASP A 14 -17.69 -14.11 23.95
N GLY A 15 -16.98 -13.06 24.28
CA GLY A 15 -15.67 -13.10 24.93
C GLY A 15 -14.52 -13.48 23.99
N LYS A 16 -14.75 -13.62 22.68
CA LYS A 16 -13.71 -13.89 21.68
C LYS A 16 -13.24 -12.61 21.03
N VAL A 17 -12.02 -12.64 20.51
CA VAL A 17 -11.49 -11.53 19.70
C VAL A 17 -12.22 -11.47 18.37
N ALA A 18 -12.89 -10.36 18.11
CA ALA A 18 -13.62 -10.11 16.87
C ALA A 18 -12.74 -9.45 15.80
N SER A 19 -11.92 -8.46 16.21
CA SER A 19 -10.94 -7.83 15.33
C SER A 19 -9.69 -7.45 16.11
N VAL A 20 -8.61 -7.21 15.37
CA VAL A 20 -7.32 -6.75 15.92
C VAL A 20 -6.88 -5.51 15.19
N VAL A 21 -6.53 -4.46 15.95
CA VAL A 21 -5.86 -3.27 15.41
C VAL A 21 -4.37 -3.38 15.65
N VAL A 22 -3.60 -3.26 14.59
CA VAL A 22 -2.13 -3.37 14.62
C VAL A 22 -1.52 -2.01 14.27
N ASN A 23 -0.62 -1.51 15.12
CA ASN A 23 0.23 -0.38 14.74
C ASN A 23 1.33 -0.89 13.79
N MET A 24 1.24 -0.47 12.54
CA MET A 24 2.18 -0.87 11.47
C MET A 24 3.42 0.04 11.40
N GLY A 25 3.41 1.17 12.12
CA GLY A 25 4.46 2.18 12.13
C GLY A 25 4.29 3.21 11.03
N LYS A 26 5.33 4.05 10.85
CA LYS A 26 5.32 5.12 9.84
C LYS A 26 5.70 4.59 8.47
N PRO A 27 5.08 5.11 7.40
CA PRO A 27 5.51 4.82 6.05
C PRO A 27 6.87 5.50 5.76
N GLU A 28 7.69 4.85 4.96
CA GLU A 28 8.89 5.44 4.39
C GLU A 28 8.62 5.79 2.92
N LEU A 29 8.93 7.03 2.52
CA LEU A 29 8.58 7.59 1.22
C LEU A 29 9.81 7.98 0.39
N GLU A 30 11.00 8.04 1.00
CA GLU A 30 12.24 8.34 0.28
C GLU A 30 12.58 7.20 -0.69
N ALA A 31 12.72 7.52 -1.98
CA ALA A 31 12.94 6.52 -3.05
C ALA A 31 14.08 5.56 -2.75
N SER A 32 15.19 6.06 -2.21
CA SER A 32 16.35 5.24 -1.84
C SER A 32 16.07 4.23 -0.72
N LYS A 33 15.04 4.46 0.09
CA LYS A 33 14.63 3.59 1.20
C LYS A 33 13.41 2.72 0.86
N VAL A 34 12.69 3.06 -0.21
CA VAL A 34 11.67 2.17 -0.81
C VAL A 34 12.27 1.06 -1.65
N PRO A 35 13.41 0.94 -1.95
CA PRO A 35 14.50 1.12 -2.87
C PRO A 35 14.05 1.19 -4.35
N VAL A 36 13.76 2.39 -4.81
CA VAL A 36 13.43 2.68 -6.23
C VAL A 36 14.57 3.48 -6.87
N ASP A 37 15.11 2.98 -7.98
CA ASP A 37 16.02 3.74 -8.83
C ASP A 37 15.23 4.70 -9.71
N VAL A 38 15.20 5.96 -9.32
CA VAL A 38 14.46 7.00 -10.05
C VAL A 38 15.02 7.25 -11.47
N ASN A 39 16.29 6.91 -11.74
CA ASN A 39 16.88 7.07 -13.08
C ASN A 39 16.38 6.01 -14.07
N ALA A 40 15.78 4.96 -13.58
CA ALA A 40 15.18 3.89 -14.40
C ALA A 40 13.71 4.14 -14.74
N LEU A 41 13.08 5.19 -14.19
CA LEU A 41 11.75 5.64 -14.58
C LEU A 41 11.78 6.28 -15.97
N VAL A 42 10.62 6.43 -16.61
CA VAL A 42 10.55 7.00 -17.99
C VAL A 42 11.07 8.43 -18.00
N GLU A 43 10.61 9.24 -17.04
CA GLU A 43 11.07 10.60 -16.81
C GLU A 43 10.71 10.96 -15.36
N TYR A 44 11.70 10.91 -14.45
CA TYR A 44 11.45 11.30 -13.07
C TYR A 44 11.29 12.81 -12.96
N LYS A 45 10.07 13.26 -12.68
CA LYS A 45 9.73 14.70 -12.64
C LYS A 45 9.75 15.27 -11.24
N ALA A 46 9.72 14.43 -10.21
CA ALA A 46 9.46 14.84 -8.83
C ALA A 46 8.26 15.81 -8.75
N ALA A 47 7.23 15.53 -9.55
CA ALA A 47 6.08 16.42 -9.77
C ALA A 47 5.36 16.77 -8.47
N TYR A 48 5.40 15.87 -7.48
CA TYR A 48 4.86 16.11 -6.15
C TYR A 48 5.38 17.40 -5.52
N ARG A 49 6.64 17.78 -5.73
CA ARG A 49 7.26 18.99 -5.12
C ARG A 49 6.52 20.28 -5.48
N ASN A 50 5.93 20.33 -6.67
CA ASN A 50 5.19 21.49 -7.16
C ASN A 50 3.71 21.41 -6.79
N THR A 51 3.16 20.19 -6.77
CA THR A 51 1.73 19.94 -6.53
C THR A 51 1.39 20.04 -5.05
N TYR A 52 2.21 19.46 -4.18
CA TYR A 52 1.88 19.31 -2.75
C TYR A 52 1.87 20.62 -1.96
N LYS A 53 2.65 21.62 -2.33
CA LYS A 53 2.69 22.91 -1.61
C LYS A 53 1.46 23.78 -1.85
N ASN A 54 0.70 23.51 -2.92
CA ASN A 54 -0.37 24.41 -3.39
C ASN A 54 -1.69 23.70 -3.68
N ASP A 55 -1.81 22.37 -3.51
CA ASP A 55 -3.05 21.65 -3.81
C ASP A 55 -3.92 21.52 -2.55
N ALA A 56 -5.03 22.29 -2.55
CA ALA A 56 -6.04 22.25 -1.49
C ALA A 56 -6.75 20.88 -1.32
N LYS A 57 -6.50 19.92 -2.22
CA LYS A 57 -7.06 18.56 -2.15
C LYS A 57 -6.25 17.62 -1.26
N LEU A 58 -5.00 17.98 -0.96
CA LEU A 58 -4.13 17.14 -0.13
C LEU A 58 -4.37 17.42 1.35
N CYS A 59 -4.49 16.36 2.12
CA CYS A 59 -4.62 16.49 3.55
C CYS A 59 -3.29 16.96 4.19
N PRO A 60 -3.34 17.69 5.33
CA PRO A 60 -2.13 18.17 6.01
C PRO A 60 -1.13 17.07 6.37
N LEU A 61 -1.62 15.84 6.60
CA LEU A 61 -0.79 14.66 6.89
C LEU A 61 0.13 14.33 5.70
N ALA A 62 -0.41 14.29 4.47
CA ALA A 62 0.36 14.02 3.26
C ALA A 62 1.48 15.08 3.07
N VAL A 63 1.15 16.35 3.26
CA VAL A 63 2.11 17.45 3.20
C VAL A 63 3.22 17.26 4.24
N LYS A 64 2.86 17.03 5.51
CA LYS A 64 3.80 16.80 6.62
C LYS A 64 4.70 15.58 6.38
N ALA A 65 4.15 14.51 5.82
CA ALA A 65 4.91 13.29 5.55
C ALA A 65 6.03 13.50 4.51
N LEU A 66 5.88 14.49 3.63
CA LEU A 66 6.83 14.81 2.57
C LEU A 66 7.79 15.95 2.90
N ASP A 67 7.64 16.63 4.05
CA ASP A 67 8.46 17.80 4.41
C ASP A 67 9.97 17.54 4.38
N ASN A 68 10.40 16.32 4.69
CA ASN A 68 11.82 15.94 4.75
C ASN A 68 12.19 14.85 3.72
N VAL A 69 11.36 14.64 2.71
CA VAL A 69 11.61 13.67 1.64
C VAL A 69 12.17 14.40 0.44
N GLU A 70 13.39 14.02 0.02
CA GLU A 70 14.04 14.63 -1.14
C GLU A 70 13.53 14.04 -2.44
N ASN A 71 13.37 12.74 -2.49
CA ASN A 71 12.96 12.02 -3.70
C ASN A 71 11.85 11.01 -3.35
N ALA A 72 10.60 11.42 -3.47
CA ALA A 72 9.48 10.49 -3.42
C ALA A 72 9.06 10.09 -4.83
N VAL A 73 8.64 8.85 -5.00
CA VAL A 73 8.03 8.35 -6.25
C VAL A 73 6.52 8.41 -6.07
N ILE A 74 5.89 9.45 -6.63
CA ILE A 74 4.45 9.66 -6.51
C ILE A 74 3.88 9.99 -7.87
N ASN A 75 3.06 9.09 -8.41
CA ASN A 75 2.45 9.19 -9.73
C ASN A 75 3.51 9.42 -10.83
N GLU A 76 4.59 8.64 -10.77
CA GLU A 76 5.70 8.72 -11.72
C GLU A 76 5.61 7.57 -12.75
N ALA A 77 5.89 7.87 -14.01
CA ALA A 77 5.71 6.92 -15.10
C ALA A 77 6.82 5.86 -15.15
N ILE A 78 6.41 4.59 -15.27
CA ILE A 78 7.27 3.43 -15.50
C ILE A 78 6.82 2.68 -16.77
N LEU A 79 7.77 2.15 -17.55
CA LEU A 79 7.48 1.38 -18.76
C LEU A 79 7.62 -0.11 -18.48
N VAL A 80 6.51 -0.82 -18.34
CA VAL A 80 6.45 -2.25 -18.04
C VAL A 80 5.86 -3.00 -19.23
N ASP A 81 6.59 -3.98 -19.78
CA ASP A 81 6.19 -4.78 -20.96
C ASP A 81 5.64 -3.92 -22.12
N GLY A 82 6.31 -2.78 -22.41
CA GLY A 82 5.93 -1.87 -23.49
C GLY A 82 4.72 -0.98 -23.21
N LYS A 83 4.12 -1.05 -22.03
CA LYS A 83 3.00 -0.21 -21.58
C LYS A 83 3.45 0.73 -20.46
N SER A 84 3.01 1.99 -20.53
CA SER A 84 3.26 2.97 -19.45
C SER A 84 2.26 2.80 -18.33
N TYR A 85 2.76 2.84 -17.08
CA TYR A 85 1.98 2.86 -15.86
C TYR A 85 2.47 3.98 -14.97
N ASP A 86 1.58 4.58 -14.20
CA ASP A 86 1.95 5.51 -13.15
C ASP A 86 2.03 4.77 -11.82
N ILE A 87 3.13 4.95 -11.09
CA ILE A 87 3.40 4.26 -9.84
C ILE A 87 3.59 5.22 -8.66
N THR A 88 3.25 4.75 -7.47
CA THR A 88 3.60 5.42 -6.21
C THR A 88 4.32 4.44 -5.31
N GLY A 89 5.55 4.77 -4.94
CA GLY A 89 6.41 3.92 -4.11
C GLY A 89 6.23 4.22 -2.61
N VAL A 90 5.97 3.19 -1.80
CA VAL A 90 5.87 3.28 -0.34
C VAL A 90 6.53 2.07 0.31
N SER A 91 7.27 2.26 1.40
CA SER A 91 7.75 1.15 2.21
C SER A 91 7.08 1.13 3.58
N MET A 92 6.57 -0.03 3.96
CA MET A 92 6.07 -0.35 5.32
C MET A 92 7.04 -1.30 6.05
N GLY A 93 8.36 -1.17 5.75
CA GLY A 93 9.40 -2.08 6.19
C GLY A 93 9.78 -3.12 5.12
N ASN A 94 9.00 -3.19 4.07
CA ASN A 94 9.24 -3.89 2.80
C ASN A 94 8.70 -3.01 1.66
N PRO A 95 9.26 -3.13 0.44
CA PRO A 95 8.94 -2.24 -0.67
C PRO A 95 7.62 -2.58 -1.35
N HIS A 96 6.85 -1.53 -1.68
CA HIS A 96 5.60 -1.60 -2.43
C HIS A 96 5.56 -0.54 -3.51
N ASP A 97 5.06 -0.89 -4.68
CA ASP A 97 4.62 0.05 -5.71
C ASP A 97 3.13 -0.09 -5.96
N ILE A 98 2.44 1.03 -5.97
CA ILE A 98 0.99 1.10 -6.12
C ILE A 98 0.66 1.59 -7.51
N VAL A 99 -0.11 0.78 -8.24
CA VAL A 99 -0.57 1.02 -9.61
C VAL A 99 -2.09 1.16 -9.60
N TYR A 100 -2.60 2.30 -10.09
CA TYR A 100 -4.04 2.51 -10.19
C TYR A 100 -4.56 2.00 -11.52
N LEU A 101 -5.60 1.18 -11.46
CA LEU A 101 -6.33 0.68 -12.62
C LEU A 101 -7.57 1.55 -12.87
N ASP A 102 -7.90 1.74 -14.14
CA ASP A 102 -9.14 2.40 -14.52
C ASP A 102 -10.36 1.63 -13.99
N ASN A 103 -11.42 2.34 -13.58
CA ASN A 103 -12.61 1.73 -12.97
C ASN A 103 -13.48 0.94 -13.97
N ASP A 104 -13.23 1.03 -15.28
CA ASP A 104 -13.86 0.21 -16.31
C ASP A 104 -13.21 -1.18 -16.46
N ILE A 105 -12.04 -1.38 -15.87
CA ILE A 105 -11.37 -2.68 -15.81
C ILE A 105 -12.03 -3.52 -14.71
N ASP A 106 -12.47 -4.73 -15.03
CA ASP A 106 -12.87 -5.71 -14.02
C ASP A 106 -11.61 -6.24 -13.31
N ILE A 107 -11.33 -5.72 -12.11
CA ILE A 107 -10.13 -6.08 -11.34
C ILE A 107 -10.03 -7.58 -11.07
N THR A 108 -11.18 -8.27 -10.99
CA THR A 108 -11.20 -9.74 -10.74
C THR A 108 -10.70 -10.54 -11.94
N LYS A 109 -10.73 -9.95 -13.14
CA LYS A 109 -10.27 -10.54 -14.40
C LYS A 109 -8.94 -9.96 -14.88
N PHE A 110 -8.37 -9.01 -14.15
CA PHE A 110 -7.07 -8.47 -14.47
C PHE A 110 -6.00 -9.57 -14.41
N ASP A 111 -5.23 -9.71 -15.49
CA ASP A 111 -4.23 -10.78 -15.64
C ASP A 111 -2.94 -10.44 -14.89
N ILE A 112 -3.03 -10.50 -13.55
CA ILE A 112 -1.93 -10.14 -12.64
C ILE A 112 -0.74 -11.12 -12.79
N GLU A 113 -1.00 -12.39 -13.09
CA GLU A 113 0.06 -13.40 -13.28
C GLU A 113 0.91 -13.10 -14.51
N LYS A 114 0.32 -12.46 -15.53
CA LYS A 114 1.05 -12.02 -16.72
C LYS A 114 1.91 -10.79 -16.45
N VAL A 115 1.38 -9.79 -15.76
CA VAL A 115 2.06 -8.49 -15.63
C VAL A 115 2.92 -8.39 -14.37
N GLY A 116 2.54 -9.05 -13.27
CA GLY A 116 3.23 -9.01 -11.98
C GLY A 116 4.73 -9.31 -12.05
N PRO A 117 5.17 -10.37 -12.77
CA PRO A 117 6.59 -10.68 -12.90
C PRO A 117 7.42 -9.57 -13.55
N TYR A 118 6.84 -8.79 -14.47
CA TYR A 118 7.53 -7.67 -15.11
C TYR A 118 7.71 -6.49 -14.17
N PHE A 119 6.73 -6.23 -13.28
CA PHE A 119 6.88 -5.25 -12.20
C PHE A 119 7.91 -5.71 -11.18
N GLU A 120 7.75 -6.92 -10.63
CA GLU A 120 8.65 -7.48 -9.62
C GLU A 120 10.13 -7.39 -10.01
N ASN A 121 10.44 -7.67 -11.29
CA ASN A 121 11.81 -7.75 -11.79
C ASN A 121 12.21 -6.51 -12.63
N HIS A 122 11.45 -5.43 -12.56
CA HIS A 122 11.77 -4.23 -13.32
C HIS A 122 13.07 -3.58 -12.83
N LYS A 123 13.87 -3.03 -13.75
CA LYS A 123 15.16 -2.39 -13.44
C LYS A 123 15.09 -1.23 -12.45
N ALA A 124 13.93 -0.59 -12.31
CA ALA A 124 13.71 0.44 -11.31
C ALA A 124 13.65 -0.11 -9.87
N PHE A 125 13.53 -1.41 -9.70
CA PHE A 125 13.41 -2.08 -8.39
C PHE A 125 14.57 -3.06 -8.17
N PRO A 126 15.76 -2.58 -7.79
CA PRO A 126 16.96 -3.41 -7.66
C PRO A 126 16.84 -4.52 -6.60
N GLU A 127 15.96 -4.37 -5.62
CA GLU A 127 15.65 -5.38 -4.60
C GLU A 127 14.35 -6.13 -4.86
N ARG A 128 13.81 -6.00 -6.08
CA ARG A 128 12.45 -6.41 -6.44
C ARG A 128 11.39 -5.69 -5.60
N ILE A 129 10.13 -5.79 -5.96
CA ILE A 129 9.06 -5.06 -5.30
C ILE A 129 7.79 -5.90 -5.21
N ASN A 130 6.92 -5.61 -4.24
CA ASN A 130 5.54 -6.03 -4.24
C ASN A 130 4.73 -4.97 -4.99
N THR A 131 3.81 -5.40 -5.85
CA THR A 131 3.00 -4.49 -6.66
C THR A 131 1.53 -4.65 -6.31
N GLU A 132 0.91 -3.56 -5.89
CA GLU A 132 -0.51 -3.48 -5.57
C GLU A 132 -1.27 -2.84 -6.75
N PHE A 133 -2.18 -3.60 -7.36
CA PHE A 133 -3.10 -3.13 -8.40
C PHE A 133 -4.39 -2.70 -7.74
N VAL A 134 -4.74 -1.41 -7.88
CA VAL A 134 -5.75 -0.75 -7.05
C VAL A 134 -6.81 -0.07 -7.89
N GLN A 135 -8.07 -0.17 -7.47
CA GLN A 135 -9.17 0.67 -7.93
C GLN A 135 -9.72 1.49 -6.79
N VAL A 136 -9.88 2.78 -7.01
CA VAL A 136 -10.48 3.70 -6.05
C VAL A 136 -11.98 3.76 -6.34
N LEU A 137 -12.80 3.15 -5.48
CA LEU A 137 -14.25 3.15 -5.62
C LEU A 137 -14.85 4.46 -5.11
N ASP A 138 -14.36 4.92 -3.98
CA ASP A 138 -14.68 6.21 -3.38
C ASP A 138 -13.58 6.63 -2.39
N ARG A 139 -13.80 7.73 -1.65
CA ARG A 139 -12.80 8.24 -0.69
C ARG A 139 -12.57 7.34 0.53
N LYS A 140 -13.35 6.30 0.72
CA LYS A 140 -13.30 5.38 1.87
C LYS A 140 -13.17 3.92 1.46
N THR A 141 -13.21 3.61 0.15
CA THR A 141 -13.31 2.24 -0.32
C THR A 141 -12.41 1.99 -1.52
N LEU A 142 -11.54 1.00 -1.40
CA LEU A 142 -10.60 0.58 -2.43
C LEU A 142 -10.77 -0.91 -2.72
N ASN A 143 -10.58 -1.33 -3.98
CA ASN A 143 -10.31 -2.72 -4.33
C ASN A 143 -8.82 -2.90 -4.57
N MET A 144 -8.24 -4.03 -4.15
CA MET A 144 -6.81 -4.30 -4.32
C MET A 144 -6.56 -5.77 -4.64
N ARG A 145 -5.65 -5.99 -5.59
CA ARG A 145 -4.96 -7.28 -5.80
C ARG A 145 -3.47 -7.05 -5.71
N VAL A 146 -2.72 -8.03 -5.22
CA VAL A 146 -1.29 -7.88 -4.98
C VAL A 146 -0.48 -9.00 -5.61
N TRP A 147 0.63 -8.60 -6.23
CA TRP A 147 1.72 -9.49 -6.62
C TRP A 147 2.87 -9.32 -5.63
N GLU A 148 3.12 -10.33 -4.81
CA GLU A 148 4.21 -10.30 -3.83
C GLU A 148 5.50 -10.85 -4.41
N ARG A 149 6.61 -10.14 -4.22
CA ARG A 149 7.94 -10.54 -4.67
C ARG A 149 8.32 -11.93 -4.12
N GLY A 150 8.62 -12.85 -5.03
CA GLY A 150 9.00 -14.22 -4.70
C GLY A 150 7.85 -15.16 -4.35
N SER A 151 6.61 -14.68 -4.30
CA SER A 151 5.43 -15.49 -3.96
C SER A 151 4.35 -15.51 -5.03
N GLY A 152 4.31 -14.46 -5.89
CA GLY A 152 3.23 -14.30 -6.86
C GLY A 152 1.99 -13.67 -6.26
N GLU A 153 0.81 -13.87 -6.86
CA GLU A 153 -0.43 -13.37 -6.30
C GLU A 153 -0.76 -14.05 -4.98
N THR A 154 -1.12 -13.25 -3.98
CA THR A 154 -1.57 -13.72 -2.67
C THR A 154 -2.96 -13.18 -2.33
N PHE A 155 -3.65 -13.82 -1.39
CA PHE A 155 -5.00 -13.41 -0.99
C PHE A 155 -5.03 -12.11 -0.19
N ALA A 156 -3.93 -11.77 0.50
CA ALA A 156 -3.81 -10.55 1.29
C ALA A 156 -2.35 -10.24 1.61
N CYS A 157 -2.01 -8.96 1.59
CA CYS A 157 -0.73 -8.43 2.06
C CYS A 157 -1.00 -7.24 2.99
N GLY A 158 -0.80 -7.41 4.30
CA GLY A 158 -1.11 -6.37 5.28
C GLY A 158 -0.26 -5.11 5.11
N THR A 159 1.04 -5.25 4.83
CA THR A 159 1.93 -4.12 4.55
C THR A 159 1.57 -3.44 3.23
N GLY A 160 1.25 -4.21 2.19
CA GLY A 160 0.79 -3.71 0.90
C GLY A 160 -0.53 -2.94 1.01
N THR A 161 -1.48 -3.43 1.84
CA THR A 161 -2.73 -2.72 2.10
C THR A 161 -2.49 -1.37 2.78
N CYS A 162 -1.57 -1.32 3.75
CA CYS A 162 -1.16 -0.07 4.40
C CYS A 162 -0.49 0.89 3.40
N ALA A 163 0.44 0.38 2.60
CA ALA A 163 1.13 1.15 1.55
C ALA A 163 0.13 1.72 0.52
N THR A 164 -0.87 0.92 0.14
CA THR A 164 -1.95 1.32 -0.78
C THR A 164 -2.73 2.52 -0.25
N VAL A 165 -3.17 2.50 1.01
CA VAL A 165 -3.91 3.64 1.57
C VAL A 165 -3.02 4.87 1.68
N VAL A 166 -1.77 4.72 2.16
CA VAL A 166 -0.79 5.83 2.20
C VAL A 166 -0.62 6.44 0.81
N ALA A 167 -0.35 5.64 -0.21
CA ALA A 167 -0.20 6.10 -1.59
C ALA A 167 -1.45 6.82 -2.10
N THR A 168 -2.64 6.28 -1.80
CA THR A 168 -3.92 6.85 -2.26
C THR A 168 -4.21 8.19 -1.59
N VAL A 169 -3.84 8.35 -0.30
CA VAL A 169 -3.89 9.64 0.42
C VAL A 169 -2.90 10.63 -0.18
N LEU A 170 -1.66 10.19 -0.48
CA LEU A 170 -0.64 11.01 -1.12
C LEU A 170 -1.08 11.52 -2.50
N ASN A 171 -1.87 10.75 -3.22
CA ASN A 171 -2.45 11.14 -4.50
C ASN A 171 -3.79 11.93 -4.37
N GLY A 172 -4.23 12.24 -3.13
CA GLY A 172 -5.45 13.01 -2.87
C GLY A 172 -6.76 12.29 -3.21
N MET A 173 -6.70 10.98 -3.45
CA MET A 173 -7.83 10.18 -3.95
C MET A 173 -8.68 9.55 -2.84
N CYS A 174 -8.15 9.40 -1.62
CA CYS A 174 -8.94 8.92 -0.47
C CYS A 174 -8.66 9.73 0.80
N ASP A 175 -9.45 9.48 1.83
CA ASP A 175 -9.26 10.02 3.17
C ASP A 175 -8.14 9.26 3.91
N SER A 176 -7.64 9.82 5.03
CA SER A 176 -6.60 9.18 5.85
C SER A 176 -7.15 8.21 6.89
N LYS A 177 -8.44 8.25 7.20
CA LYS A 177 -9.06 7.47 8.29
C LYS A 177 -10.14 6.52 7.81
N ASP A 178 -10.16 5.34 8.41
CA ASP A 178 -11.20 4.31 8.22
C ASP A 178 -11.43 3.95 6.74
N VAL A 179 -10.34 3.79 5.99
CA VAL A 179 -10.40 3.36 4.59
C VAL A 179 -10.50 1.84 4.54
N THR A 180 -11.57 1.32 3.95
CA THR A 180 -11.76 -0.11 3.71
C THR A 180 -11.08 -0.51 2.41
N VAL A 181 -10.28 -1.56 2.47
CA VAL A 181 -9.64 -2.16 1.29
C VAL A 181 -10.15 -3.59 1.15
N HIS A 182 -10.81 -3.85 0.03
CA HIS A 182 -11.28 -5.18 -0.35
C HIS A 182 -10.15 -5.96 -1.01
N LEU A 183 -9.81 -7.12 -0.45
CA LEU A 183 -8.81 -8.05 -0.95
C LEU A 183 -9.47 -9.39 -1.28
N LEU A 184 -8.77 -10.27 -1.99
CA LEU A 184 -9.26 -11.63 -2.26
C LEU A 184 -9.51 -12.42 -0.96
N GLY A 185 -8.72 -12.17 0.09
CA GLY A 185 -8.82 -12.85 1.39
C GLY A 185 -9.79 -12.21 2.38
N GLY A 186 -10.41 -11.08 2.04
CA GLY A 186 -11.33 -10.33 2.91
C GLY A 186 -10.95 -8.87 3.06
N ASP A 187 -11.64 -8.16 3.93
CA ASP A 187 -11.52 -6.72 4.09
C ASP A 187 -10.54 -6.35 5.20
N LEU A 188 -9.74 -5.33 4.94
CA LEU A 188 -8.94 -4.65 5.97
C LEU A 188 -9.36 -3.18 6.03
N LYS A 189 -9.34 -2.63 7.25
CA LYS A 189 -9.56 -1.20 7.46
C LYS A 189 -8.26 -0.54 7.87
N ILE A 190 -7.89 0.53 7.17
CA ILE A 190 -6.64 1.24 7.36
C ILE A 190 -6.90 2.68 7.80
N THR A 191 -6.12 3.13 8.77
CA THR A 191 -6.06 4.54 9.19
C THR A 191 -4.62 4.99 9.19
N TRP A 192 -4.32 6.04 8.44
CA TRP A 192 -3.06 6.78 8.57
C TRP A 192 -3.31 7.96 9.51
N ASP A 193 -2.81 7.85 10.72
CA ASP A 193 -3.13 8.76 11.81
C ASP A 193 -2.40 10.10 11.67
N GLU A 194 -3.16 11.20 11.72
CA GLU A 194 -2.65 12.55 11.48
C GLU A 194 -1.74 13.08 12.61
N GLU A 195 -1.94 12.60 13.83
CA GLU A 195 -1.20 13.06 15.00
C GLU A 195 0.17 12.36 15.08
N SER A 196 0.17 11.04 15.12
CA SER A 196 1.37 10.21 15.26
C SER A 196 2.14 10.04 13.94
N GLY A 197 1.45 10.05 12.79
CA GLY A 197 1.96 9.68 11.49
C GLY A 197 2.08 8.16 11.30
N ASP A 198 1.60 7.36 12.26
CA ASP A 198 1.60 5.90 12.17
C ASP A 198 0.41 5.40 11.35
N VAL A 199 0.60 4.26 10.71
CA VAL A 199 -0.46 3.54 10.00
C VAL A 199 -1.00 2.44 10.91
N TYR A 200 -2.32 2.41 11.09
CA TYR A 200 -3.03 1.38 11.81
C TYR A 200 -3.83 0.52 10.85
N MET A 201 -3.69 -0.78 11.02
CA MET A 201 -4.43 -1.79 10.25
C MET A 201 -5.38 -2.55 11.17
N GLU A 202 -6.67 -2.57 10.87
CA GLU A 202 -7.67 -3.38 11.55
C GLU A 202 -8.16 -4.48 10.61
N GLY A 203 -8.17 -5.70 11.13
CA GLY A 203 -8.68 -6.87 10.42
C GLY A 203 -9.42 -7.82 11.35
N PRO A 204 -10.25 -8.74 10.79
CA PRO A 204 -10.95 -9.75 11.57
C PRO A 204 -9.97 -10.75 12.20
N ALA A 205 -10.37 -11.33 13.33
CA ALA A 205 -9.63 -12.38 14.02
C ALA A 205 -10.58 -13.55 14.32
N ALA A 206 -10.65 -14.47 13.37
CA ALA A 206 -11.49 -15.67 13.51
C ALA A 206 -10.62 -16.89 13.84
N THR A 207 -11.05 -17.70 14.81
CA THR A 207 -10.45 -19.01 15.05
C THR A 207 -10.87 -19.96 13.93
N VAL A 208 -9.91 -20.39 13.10
CA VAL A 208 -10.19 -21.30 11.98
C VAL A 208 -10.10 -22.77 12.36
N PHE A 209 -9.23 -23.11 13.32
CA PHE A 209 -9.12 -24.43 13.93
C PHE A 209 -8.38 -24.37 15.26
N THR A 210 -8.46 -25.46 16.04
CA THR A 210 -7.63 -25.73 17.22
C THR A 210 -6.88 -27.02 17.02
N GLY A 211 -5.67 -27.14 17.60
CA GLY A 211 -4.83 -28.34 17.45
C GLY A 211 -3.85 -28.47 18.62
N GLU A 212 -3.24 -29.66 18.73
CA GLU A 212 -2.18 -29.96 19.67
C GLU A 212 -0.90 -30.29 18.89
N ILE A 213 0.26 -29.95 19.43
CA ILE A 213 1.58 -30.25 18.87
C ILE A 213 2.47 -30.77 20.00
N GLU A 214 3.15 -31.88 19.75
CA GLU A 214 4.24 -32.35 20.60
C GLU A 214 5.53 -31.61 20.20
N LEU A 215 6.27 -31.03 21.20
CA LEU A 215 7.48 -30.26 21.03
C LEU A 215 8.70 -31.11 21.38
#